data_82e8376e0d9cf44bb46d71b782fa518f
#
_entry.id   82e8376e0d9cf44bb46d71b782fa518f
#
_cell.length_a   1.000
_cell.length_b   1.000
_cell.length_c   1.000
_cell.angle_alpha   90.00
_cell.angle_beta   90.00
_cell.angle_gamma   90.00
#
_symmetry.space_group_name_H-M   'P 1'
#
loop_
_entity.id
_entity.type
_entity.pdbx_description
1 polymer ?
#
loop_
_entity_poly.entity_id
_entity_poly.type
_entity_poly.pdbx_seq_one_letter_code
_entity_poly.pdbx_strand_id
1 'polypeptide(L)'
;YGIGLCCCGQQRLVAGRKARVMTEQSDMARRPMVNLDGRTAIITGSGKGIGAAVAKCLASHGAAVVINYVHDAASAQRTAEDIHSLGGLAIAVQADVCDESQSSKLVGTAVDSFGGVDILVNNAFGRFSFDPRRRSTFAGGDWDEFSAQIEGCLHGAYLMCSHVVPLMRAQTSGRIINISS
;
A
#
# COMPACT_ATOMS: atom_id res chain seq x y z
N TYR A 1 -45.04 -58.89 -14.55
CA TYR A 1 -44.29 -58.22 -15.61
C TYR A 1 -44.09 -56.75 -15.20
N GLY A 2 -42.96 -56.39 -14.60
CA GLY A 2 -42.67 -55.02 -14.17
C GLY A 2 -41.44 -54.50 -14.91
N ILE A 3 -41.60 -53.34 -15.54
CA ILE A 3 -40.51 -52.63 -16.18
C ILE A 3 -40.10 -51.51 -15.24
N GLY A 4 -38.93 -51.64 -14.62
CA GLY A 4 -38.34 -50.58 -13.81
C GLY A 4 -37.64 -49.57 -14.71
N LEU A 5 -38.13 -48.33 -14.73
CA LEU A 5 -37.47 -47.20 -15.36
C LEU A 5 -36.51 -46.54 -14.38
N CYS A 6 -35.24 -46.60 -14.71
CA CYS A 6 -34.12 -46.05 -13.93
C CYS A 6 -34.06 -44.53 -14.10
N CYS A 7 -34.55 -43.75 -13.12
CA CYS A 7 -34.46 -42.29 -13.04
C CYS A 7 -33.10 -41.85 -12.50
N CYS A 8 -31.96 -42.21 -13.16
CA CYS A 8 -30.64 -41.86 -12.65
C CYS A 8 -29.92 -40.72 -13.43
N GLY A 9 -30.59 -40.07 -14.39
CA GLY A 9 -29.93 -39.10 -15.28
C GLY A 9 -30.09 -37.62 -14.94
N GLN A 10 -31.11 -37.24 -14.16
CA GLN A 10 -31.43 -35.79 -13.97
C GLN A 10 -30.80 -35.14 -12.72
N GLN A 11 -30.43 -35.93 -11.70
CA GLN A 11 -29.87 -35.35 -10.46
C GLN A 11 -28.40 -34.85 -10.57
N ARG A 12 -27.60 -35.37 -11.49
CA ARG A 12 -26.20 -34.95 -11.68
C ARG A 12 -26.07 -33.56 -12.35
N LEU A 13 -26.98 -33.18 -13.23
CA LEU A 13 -26.97 -31.88 -13.91
C LEU A 13 -27.36 -30.72 -12.97
N VAL A 14 -28.28 -30.98 -12.03
CA VAL A 14 -28.75 -29.98 -11.06
C VAL A 14 -27.70 -29.73 -10.00
N ALA A 15 -26.99 -30.75 -9.53
CA ALA A 15 -25.92 -30.61 -8.56
C ALA A 15 -24.70 -29.86 -9.12
N GLY A 16 -24.33 -30.10 -10.38
CA GLY A 16 -23.24 -29.39 -11.05
C GLY A 16 -23.55 -27.90 -11.27
N ARG A 17 -24.77 -27.56 -11.64
CA ARG A 17 -25.19 -26.15 -11.80
C ARG A 17 -25.25 -25.40 -10.46
N LYS A 18 -25.77 -26.03 -9.39
CA LYS A 18 -25.80 -25.41 -8.06
C LYS A 18 -24.40 -25.20 -7.50
N ALA A 19 -23.49 -26.17 -7.65
CA ALA A 19 -22.10 -26.03 -7.22
C ALA A 19 -21.36 -24.92 -7.97
N ARG A 20 -21.59 -24.80 -9.30
CA ARG A 20 -20.97 -23.75 -10.12
C ARG A 20 -21.52 -22.36 -9.79
N VAL A 21 -22.81 -22.23 -9.56
CA VAL A 21 -23.43 -20.96 -9.12
C VAL A 21 -22.97 -20.57 -7.73
N MET A 22 -22.81 -21.52 -6.79
CA MET A 22 -22.31 -21.23 -5.45
C MET A 22 -20.82 -20.83 -5.44
N THR A 23 -19.98 -21.37 -6.34
CA THR A 23 -18.58 -20.94 -6.50
C THR A 23 -18.49 -19.56 -7.10
N GLU A 24 -19.28 -19.25 -8.12
CA GLU A 24 -19.32 -17.93 -8.74
C GLU A 24 -19.87 -16.84 -7.79
N GLN A 25 -20.86 -17.17 -6.97
CA GLN A 25 -21.38 -16.27 -5.93
C GLN A 25 -20.39 -16.05 -4.78
N SER A 26 -19.62 -17.08 -4.39
CA SER A 26 -18.57 -16.95 -3.37
C SER A 26 -17.37 -16.13 -3.88
N ASP A 27 -17.06 -16.23 -5.18
CA ASP A 27 -16.00 -15.43 -5.82
C ASP A 27 -16.44 -13.97 -6.02
N MET A 28 -17.72 -13.71 -6.32
CA MET A 28 -18.25 -12.34 -6.38
C MET A 28 -18.26 -11.66 -5.02
N ALA A 29 -18.53 -12.39 -3.94
CA ALA A 29 -18.47 -11.86 -2.58
C ALA A 29 -17.03 -11.57 -2.09
N ARG A 30 -16.01 -12.10 -2.76
CA ARG A 30 -14.59 -11.89 -2.46
C ARG A 30 -13.92 -10.84 -3.35
N ARG A 31 -14.59 -10.37 -4.40
CA ARG A 31 -14.02 -9.27 -5.21
C ARG A 31 -14.00 -8.00 -4.37
N PRO A 32 -12.84 -7.37 -4.19
CA PRO A 32 -12.77 -6.11 -3.49
C PRO A 32 -13.68 -5.09 -4.18
N MET A 33 -14.42 -4.31 -3.40
CA MET A 33 -15.32 -3.25 -3.94
C MET A 33 -14.53 -2.19 -4.74
N VAL A 34 -13.23 -2.13 -4.55
CA VAL A 34 -12.30 -1.25 -5.27
C VAL A 34 -11.30 -2.13 -5.99
N ASN A 35 -11.13 -1.94 -7.29
CA ASN A 35 -10.10 -2.59 -8.09
C ASN A 35 -8.97 -1.60 -8.37
N LEU A 36 -7.75 -1.97 -7.98
CA LEU A 36 -6.51 -1.22 -8.21
C LEU A 36 -5.54 -1.93 -9.16
N ASP A 37 -6.03 -2.89 -9.97
CA ASP A 37 -5.21 -3.59 -10.95
C ASP A 37 -4.53 -2.60 -11.90
N GLY A 38 -3.22 -2.77 -12.09
CA GLY A 38 -2.40 -1.88 -12.91
C GLY A 38 -2.12 -0.52 -12.29
N ARG A 39 -2.48 -0.27 -11.02
CA ARG A 39 -2.13 0.95 -10.28
C ARG A 39 -0.88 0.73 -9.46
N THR A 40 -0.07 1.76 -9.38
CA THR A 40 1.16 1.78 -8.57
C THR A 40 0.99 2.69 -7.36
N ALA A 41 1.30 2.18 -6.19
CA ALA A 41 1.26 2.92 -4.93
C ALA A 41 2.64 3.03 -4.29
N ILE A 42 3.05 4.24 -3.93
CA ILE A 42 4.20 4.48 -3.05
C ILE A 42 3.67 4.76 -1.65
N ILE A 43 4.14 4.02 -0.64
CA ILE A 43 3.82 4.27 0.76
C ILE A 43 5.12 4.56 1.51
N THR A 44 5.26 5.77 2.02
CA THR A 44 6.46 6.16 2.76
C THR A 44 6.44 5.59 4.18
N GLY A 45 7.61 5.13 4.67
CA GLY A 45 7.74 4.54 6.00
C GLY A 45 6.90 3.28 6.20
N SER A 46 6.81 2.42 5.18
CA SER A 46 5.87 1.29 5.16
C SER A 46 6.46 -0.08 5.49
N GLY A 47 7.66 -0.12 6.09
CA GLY A 47 8.24 -1.38 6.55
C GLY A 47 7.51 -2.02 7.73
N LYS A 48 6.75 -1.25 8.53
CA LYS A 48 6.02 -1.71 9.71
C LYS A 48 4.82 -0.82 10.04
N GLY A 49 4.03 -1.23 11.04
CA GLY A 49 2.93 -0.43 11.59
C GLY A 49 1.84 -0.09 10.57
N ILE A 50 1.34 1.15 10.62
CA ILE A 50 0.25 1.64 9.77
C ILE A 50 0.65 1.56 8.29
N GLY A 51 1.87 2.00 7.93
CA GLY A 51 2.34 1.95 6.54
C GLY A 51 2.35 0.55 5.95
N ALA A 52 2.80 -0.47 6.71
CA ALA A 52 2.77 -1.86 6.26
C ALA A 52 1.34 -2.40 6.10
N ALA A 53 0.43 -2.02 7.00
CA ALA A 53 -0.98 -2.40 6.89
C ALA A 53 -1.64 -1.78 5.65
N VAL A 54 -1.35 -0.50 5.36
CA VAL A 54 -1.82 0.20 4.15
C VAL A 54 -1.24 -0.46 2.89
N ALA A 55 0.07 -0.78 2.88
CA ALA A 55 0.73 -1.47 1.77
C ALA A 55 0.05 -2.80 1.44
N LYS A 56 -0.17 -3.65 2.44
CA LYS A 56 -0.88 -4.93 2.29
C LYS A 56 -2.32 -4.75 1.83
N CYS A 57 -3.02 -3.75 2.35
CA CYS A 57 -4.39 -3.43 1.93
C CYS A 57 -4.44 -3.03 0.45
N LEU A 58 -3.60 -2.10 -0.01
CA LEU A 58 -3.58 -1.68 -1.42
C LEU A 58 -3.19 -2.84 -2.34
N ALA A 59 -2.20 -3.65 -1.95
CA ALA A 59 -1.80 -4.84 -2.70
C ALA A 59 -2.92 -5.89 -2.80
N SER A 60 -3.70 -6.09 -1.74
CA SER A 60 -4.85 -7.02 -1.76
C SER A 60 -5.98 -6.57 -2.69
N HIS A 61 -5.97 -5.30 -3.11
CA HIS A 61 -6.87 -4.72 -4.10
C HIS A 61 -6.28 -4.66 -5.52
N GLY A 62 -5.08 -5.23 -5.72
CA GLY A 62 -4.43 -5.35 -7.04
C GLY A 62 -3.35 -4.30 -7.33
N ALA A 63 -3.08 -3.36 -6.43
CA ALA A 63 -2.02 -2.38 -6.66
C ALA A 63 -0.63 -3.01 -6.58
N ALA A 64 0.29 -2.58 -7.45
CA ALA A 64 1.72 -2.75 -7.26
C ALA A 64 2.23 -1.76 -6.21
N VAL A 65 3.02 -2.21 -5.23
CA VAL A 65 3.35 -1.43 -4.05
C VAL A 65 4.84 -1.21 -3.90
N VAL A 66 5.23 0.04 -3.70
CA VAL A 66 6.59 0.42 -3.30
C VAL A 66 6.62 0.69 -1.80
N ILE A 67 7.33 -0.18 -1.08
CA ILE A 67 7.53 -0.12 0.37
C ILE A 67 8.79 0.69 0.63
N ASN A 68 8.63 1.92 1.11
CA ASN A 68 9.77 2.75 1.46
C ASN A 68 10.19 2.55 2.93
N TYR A 69 11.49 2.54 3.15
CA TYR A 69 12.10 2.50 4.48
C TYR A 69 13.39 3.31 4.51
N VAL A 70 13.85 3.68 5.72
CA VAL A 70 15.15 4.37 5.92
C VAL A 70 16.19 3.43 6.53
N HIS A 71 15.87 2.77 7.65
CA HIS A 71 16.85 1.98 8.41
C HIS A 71 16.50 0.49 8.53
N ASP A 72 15.22 0.14 8.59
CA ASP A 72 14.77 -1.22 8.88
C ASP A 72 14.44 -2.01 7.59
N ALA A 73 15.52 -2.40 6.89
CA ALA A 73 15.43 -3.21 5.67
C ALA A 73 14.71 -4.55 5.91
N ALA A 74 14.98 -5.19 7.05
CA ALA A 74 14.41 -6.50 7.36
C ALA A 74 12.88 -6.45 7.51
N SER A 75 12.34 -5.41 8.13
CA SER A 75 10.88 -5.22 8.23
C SER A 75 10.25 -4.88 6.88
N ALA A 76 10.91 -4.05 6.06
CA ALA A 76 10.42 -3.72 4.73
C ALA A 76 10.39 -4.96 3.82
N GLN A 77 11.45 -5.77 3.87
CA GLN A 77 11.53 -7.01 3.10
C GLN A 77 10.44 -8.01 3.52
N ARG A 78 10.23 -8.21 4.83
CA ARG A 78 9.13 -9.06 5.33
C ARG A 78 7.76 -8.58 4.84
N THR A 79 7.52 -7.27 4.83
CA THR A 79 6.25 -6.73 4.32
C THR A 79 6.08 -7.01 2.82
N ALA A 80 7.16 -6.93 2.02
CA ALA A 80 7.13 -7.29 0.61
C ALA A 80 6.87 -8.80 0.41
N GLU A 81 7.55 -9.66 1.18
CA GLU A 81 7.34 -11.11 1.16
C GLU A 81 5.92 -11.51 1.53
N ASP A 82 5.34 -10.88 2.54
CA ASP A 82 3.94 -11.09 2.91
C ASP A 82 2.99 -10.75 1.75
N ILE A 83 3.24 -9.65 1.03
CA ILE A 83 2.45 -9.27 -0.15
C ILE A 83 2.64 -10.28 -1.27
N HIS A 84 3.86 -10.70 -1.57
CA HIS A 84 4.15 -11.70 -2.58
C HIS A 84 3.50 -13.06 -2.28
N SER A 85 3.49 -13.47 -1.01
CA SER A 85 2.86 -14.74 -0.59
C SER A 85 1.35 -14.78 -0.85
N LEU A 86 0.72 -13.60 -0.95
CA LEU A 86 -0.69 -13.43 -1.28
C LEU A 86 -0.93 -13.14 -2.78
N GLY A 87 0.12 -13.24 -3.62
CA GLY A 87 0.05 -13.03 -5.06
C GLY A 87 0.12 -11.56 -5.49
N GLY A 88 0.40 -10.63 -4.58
CA GLY A 88 0.56 -9.19 -4.89
C GLY A 88 1.96 -8.86 -5.39
N LEU A 89 2.11 -7.63 -5.92
CA LEU A 89 3.38 -7.09 -6.40
C LEU A 89 3.90 -6.05 -5.40
N ALA A 90 5.15 -6.21 -4.95
CA ALA A 90 5.77 -5.25 -4.04
C ALA A 90 7.29 -5.19 -4.24
N ILE A 91 7.89 -4.03 -4.00
CA ILE A 91 9.34 -3.85 -3.89
C ILE A 91 9.65 -3.02 -2.64
N ALA A 92 10.75 -3.34 -1.97
CA ALA A 92 11.26 -2.56 -0.85
C ALA A 92 12.37 -1.62 -1.33
N VAL A 93 12.24 -0.33 -1.07
CA VAL A 93 13.18 0.71 -1.52
C VAL A 93 13.65 1.54 -0.35
N GLN A 94 14.97 1.59 -0.17
CA GLN A 94 15.59 2.44 0.83
C GLN A 94 15.67 3.88 0.33
N ALA A 95 15.07 4.81 1.05
CA ALA A 95 15.21 6.24 0.80
C ALA A 95 14.78 7.05 2.04
N ASP A 96 15.56 8.07 2.39
CA ASP A 96 15.10 9.14 3.28
C ASP A 96 14.27 10.12 2.44
N VAL A 97 12.98 10.21 2.72
CA VAL A 97 12.07 11.10 1.97
C VAL A 97 12.30 12.59 2.25
N CYS A 98 13.06 12.91 3.29
CA CYS A 98 13.50 14.29 3.56
C CYS A 98 14.77 14.67 2.77
N ASP A 99 15.38 13.74 2.04
CA ASP A 99 16.48 13.98 1.11
C ASP A 99 15.93 14.06 -0.33
N GLU A 100 16.16 15.17 -1.00
CA GLU A 100 15.64 15.43 -2.36
C GLU A 100 16.12 14.40 -3.37
N SER A 101 17.40 14.02 -3.34
CA SER A 101 17.98 13.04 -4.26
C SER A 101 17.39 11.65 -4.05
N GLN A 102 17.24 11.24 -2.79
CA GLN A 102 16.71 9.92 -2.46
C GLN A 102 15.20 9.84 -2.72
N SER A 103 14.44 10.90 -2.42
CA SER A 103 13.01 10.97 -2.74
C SER A 103 12.76 10.93 -4.25
N SER A 104 13.57 11.65 -5.05
CA SER A 104 13.53 11.57 -6.51
C SER A 104 13.84 10.16 -7.02
N LYS A 105 14.88 9.52 -6.48
CA LYS A 105 15.26 8.14 -6.82
C LYS A 105 14.18 7.14 -6.45
N LEU A 106 13.52 7.30 -5.30
CA LEU A 106 12.39 6.46 -4.89
C LEU A 106 11.26 6.49 -5.92
N VAL A 107 10.89 7.69 -6.36
CA VAL A 107 9.85 7.87 -7.40
C VAL A 107 10.32 7.30 -8.74
N GLY A 108 11.57 7.55 -9.15
CA GLY A 108 12.16 6.95 -10.36
C GLY A 108 12.11 5.41 -10.33
N THR A 109 12.47 4.80 -9.19
CA THR A 109 12.39 3.34 -9.03
C THR A 109 10.97 2.81 -9.18
N ALA A 110 9.96 3.53 -8.68
CA ALA A 110 8.55 3.15 -8.88
C ALA A 110 8.15 3.19 -10.35
N VAL A 111 8.56 4.23 -11.07
CA VAL A 111 8.31 4.39 -12.52
C VAL A 111 9.00 3.28 -13.32
N ASP A 112 10.27 3.01 -13.04
CA ASP A 112 11.05 1.98 -13.73
C ASP A 112 10.50 0.57 -13.51
N SER A 113 10.02 0.29 -12.29
CA SER A 113 9.52 -1.03 -11.91
C SER A 113 8.08 -1.30 -12.34
N PHE A 114 7.22 -0.27 -12.32
CA PHE A 114 5.77 -0.44 -12.48
C PHE A 114 5.13 0.53 -13.47
N GLY A 115 5.92 1.38 -14.13
CA GLY A 115 5.46 2.24 -15.23
C GLY A 115 4.86 3.59 -14.80
N GLY A 116 4.70 3.88 -13.51
CA GLY A 116 4.15 5.16 -13.06
C GLY A 116 3.87 5.19 -11.56
N VAL A 117 3.18 6.25 -11.11
CA VAL A 117 2.71 6.40 -9.73
C VAL A 117 1.28 6.93 -9.72
N ASP A 118 0.34 6.11 -9.28
CA ASP A 118 -1.09 6.47 -9.19
C ASP A 118 -1.50 6.91 -7.79
N ILE A 119 -0.85 6.34 -6.76
CA ILE A 119 -1.18 6.57 -5.36
C ILE A 119 0.08 6.89 -4.60
N LEU A 120 0.07 8.01 -3.88
CA LEU A 120 1.09 8.35 -2.89
C LEU A 120 0.46 8.38 -1.51
N VAL A 121 1.04 7.63 -0.57
CA VAL A 121 0.67 7.67 0.84
C VAL A 121 1.85 8.22 1.64
N ASN A 122 1.77 9.46 2.05
CA ASN A 122 2.71 10.09 2.96
C ASN A 122 2.40 9.63 4.38
N ASN A 123 3.14 8.60 4.83
CA ASN A 123 3.00 7.99 6.14
C ASN A 123 4.31 8.06 6.95
N ALA A 124 5.44 8.33 6.29
CA ALA A 124 6.70 8.46 6.99
C ALA A 124 6.61 9.59 8.02
N PHE A 125 7.00 9.26 9.22
CA PHE A 125 7.15 10.21 10.31
C PHE A 125 8.65 10.41 10.54
N GLY A 126 9.13 11.63 10.44
CA GLY A 126 10.56 11.95 10.56
C GLY A 126 11.11 11.62 11.94
N ARG A 127 12.37 11.92 12.16
CA ARG A 127 13.26 11.58 13.29
C ARG A 127 12.73 11.84 14.72
N PHE A 128 11.41 11.90 14.89
CA PHE A 128 10.78 12.09 16.19
C PHE A 128 10.79 10.80 17.00
N SER A 129 11.44 10.81 18.14
CA SER A 129 11.34 9.77 19.16
C SER A 129 10.40 10.27 20.26
N PHE A 130 9.20 9.70 20.33
CA PHE A 130 8.28 10.01 21.42
C PHE A 130 8.83 9.42 22.73
N ASP A 131 9.31 10.30 23.62
CA ASP A 131 9.59 9.96 25.00
C ASP A 131 8.45 10.48 25.91
N PRO A 132 7.60 9.60 26.45
CA PRO A 132 6.50 10.02 27.31
C PRO A 132 6.97 10.72 28.61
N ARG A 133 8.25 10.63 28.94
CA ARG A 133 8.87 11.30 30.10
C ARG A 133 9.32 12.73 29.79
N ARG A 134 9.50 13.06 28.51
CA ARG A 134 9.88 14.39 28.00
C ARG A 134 8.68 15.02 27.29
N ARG A 135 7.74 15.56 28.06
CA ARG A 135 6.65 16.36 27.49
C ARG A 135 7.18 17.76 27.26
N SER A 136 7.52 18.07 26.01
CA SER A 136 7.77 19.46 25.60
C SER A 136 6.47 20.26 25.75
N THR A 137 6.49 21.25 26.63
CA THR A 137 5.38 22.20 26.74
C THR A 137 5.80 23.49 26.02
N PHE A 138 4.85 24.25 25.48
CA PHE A 138 5.18 25.55 24.88
C PHE A 138 5.96 26.50 25.81
N ALA A 139 5.81 26.34 27.12
CA ALA A 139 6.49 27.14 28.13
C ALA A 139 7.95 26.75 28.40
N GLY A 140 8.39 25.60 27.93
CA GLY A 140 9.75 25.06 28.15
C GLY A 140 10.27 24.23 26.99
N GLY A 141 9.64 24.31 25.82
CA GLY A 141 10.02 23.57 24.63
C GLY A 141 11.23 24.16 23.93
N ASP A 142 12.06 23.28 23.40
CA ASP A 142 13.19 23.63 22.56
C ASP A 142 12.68 23.81 21.11
N TRP A 143 13.02 24.95 20.49
CA TRP A 143 12.68 25.22 19.09
C TRP A 143 13.28 24.18 18.14
N ASP A 144 14.48 23.71 18.40
CA ASP A 144 15.16 22.74 17.54
C ASP A 144 14.42 21.38 17.55
N GLU A 145 13.87 20.99 18.69
CA GLU A 145 13.03 19.77 18.78
C GLU A 145 11.70 19.95 18.03
N PHE A 146 11.10 21.12 18.14
CA PHE A 146 9.85 21.43 17.43
C PHE A 146 10.05 21.57 15.91
N SER A 147 11.11 22.25 15.47
CA SER A 147 11.43 22.40 14.05
C SER A 147 11.78 21.06 13.40
N ALA A 148 12.49 20.18 14.11
CA ALA A 148 12.79 18.82 13.64
C ALA A 148 11.52 17.98 13.41
N GLN A 149 10.47 18.18 14.22
CA GLN A 149 9.17 17.56 14.00
C GLN A 149 8.49 18.10 12.73
N ILE A 150 8.48 19.42 12.55
CA ILE A 150 7.92 20.05 11.34
C ILE A 150 8.64 19.55 10.08
N GLU A 151 9.98 19.55 10.10
CA GLU A 151 10.77 19.06 8.98
C GLU A 151 10.48 17.57 8.72
N GLY A 152 10.48 16.76 9.76
CA GLY A 152 10.22 15.32 9.62
C GLY A 152 8.83 14.97 9.10
N CYS A 153 7.81 15.81 9.37
CA CYS A 153 6.44 15.54 8.94
C CYS A 153 6.09 16.21 7.61
N LEU A 154 6.56 17.45 7.38
CA LEU A 154 6.12 18.24 6.24
C LEU A 154 7.09 18.22 5.07
N HIS A 155 8.41 18.27 5.33
CA HIS A 155 9.41 18.33 4.28
C HIS A 155 9.41 17.09 3.39
N GLY A 156 9.39 15.89 4.00
CA GLY A 156 9.31 14.64 3.26
C GLY A 156 8.03 14.53 2.41
N ALA A 157 6.87 14.91 2.97
CA ALA A 157 5.61 14.92 2.23
C ALA A 157 5.64 15.94 1.08
N TYR A 158 6.24 17.12 1.29
CA TYR A 158 6.42 18.13 0.25
C TYR A 158 7.28 17.60 -0.90
N LEU A 159 8.47 17.04 -0.61
CA LEU A 159 9.37 16.49 -1.63
C LEU A 159 8.71 15.35 -2.40
N MET A 160 8.06 14.43 -1.72
CA MET A 160 7.33 13.33 -2.38
C MET A 160 6.23 13.87 -3.30
N CYS A 161 5.45 14.86 -2.85
CA CYS A 161 4.43 15.50 -3.69
C CYS A 161 5.05 16.22 -4.88
N SER A 162 6.16 16.94 -4.72
CA SER A 162 6.83 17.67 -5.80
C SER A 162 7.30 16.76 -6.94
N HIS A 163 7.75 15.54 -6.60
CA HIS A 163 8.18 14.56 -7.60
C HIS A 163 7.00 13.80 -8.24
N VAL A 164 5.94 13.50 -7.48
CA VAL A 164 4.84 12.66 -7.95
C VAL A 164 3.77 13.45 -8.71
N VAL A 165 3.48 14.71 -8.33
CA VAL A 165 2.43 15.53 -8.94
C VAL A 165 2.64 15.75 -10.45
N PRO A 166 3.85 16.02 -10.96
CA PRO A 166 4.06 16.14 -12.41
C PRO A 166 3.68 14.85 -13.16
N LEU A 167 4.02 13.68 -12.62
CA LEU A 167 3.69 12.37 -13.19
C LEU A 167 2.18 12.14 -13.20
N MET A 168 1.50 12.38 -12.08
CA MET A 168 0.05 12.24 -11.95
C MET A 168 -0.70 13.18 -12.90
N ARG A 169 -0.17 14.40 -13.11
CA ARG A 169 -0.73 15.35 -14.09
C ARG A 169 -0.60 14.83 -15.51
N ALA A 170 0.57 14.31 -15.89
CA ALA A 170 0.78 13.72 -17.21
C ALA A 170 -0.12 12.50 -17.45
N GLN A 171 -0.36 11.69 -16.41
CA GLN A 171 -1.27 10.54 -16.44
C GLN A 171 -2.75 10.94 -16.37
N THR A 172 -3.09 12.22 -16.11
CA THR A 172 -4.45 12.73 -15.85
C THR A 172 -5.18 12.02 -14.70
N SER A 173 -4.45 11.33 -13.85
CA SER A 173 -4.96 10.54 -12.72
C SER A 173 -3.93 10.50 -11.59
N GLY A 174 -4.39 10.52 -10.35
CA GLY A 174 -3.56 10.36 -9.16
C GLY A 174 -4.33 10.60 -7.87
N ARG A 175 -3.83 10.03 -6.79
CA ARG A 175 -4.36 10.22 -5.42
C ARG A 175 -3.21 10.40 -4.45
N ILE A 176 -3.29 11.42 -3.62
CA ILE A 176 -2.34 11.67 -2.53
C ILE A 176 -3.09 11.59 -1.21
N ILE A 177 -2.56 10.79 -0.31
CA ILE A 177 -3.10 10.56 1.03
C ILE A 177 -2.03 10.95 2.04
N ASN A 178 -2.35 11.86 2.96
CA ASN A 178 -1.46 12.22 4.05
C ASN A 178 -1.98 11.60 5.35
N ILE A 179 -1.14 10.81 6.03
CA ILE A 179 -1.46 10.27 7.35
C ILE A 179 -0.97 11.28 8.39
N SER A 180 -1.87 11.78 9.19
CA SER A 180 -1.58 12.71 10.29
C SER A 180 -2.26 12.25 11.57
N SER A 181 -1.70 12.59 12.71
CA SER A 181 -2.23 12.30 14.06
C SER A 181 -2.29 13.58 14.91
#